data_57d06a87be48b7f3ae84a087e6118f04
#
_entry.id   57d06a87be48b7f3ae84a087e6118f04
#
_cell.length_a   1.000
_cell.length_b   1.000
_cell.length_c   1.000
_cell.angle_alpha   90.00
_cell.angle_beta   90.00
_cell.angle_gamma   90.00
#
_symmetry.space_group_name_H-M   'P 1'
#
loop_
_entity.id
_entity.type
_entity.pdbx_description
1 polymer ?
#
loop_
_entity_poly.entity_id
_entity_poly.type
_entity_poly.pdbx_seq_one_letter_code
_entity_poly.pdbx_strand_id
1 'polypeptide(L)'
;VGRFSKEYISQIERGRVRPNEAALEWLADRLEVPRRFLETGISSAEHERLAGLVSRAEAAIAARELDEALATLERVEEMDMELEPDLKLRALLAQATARSELGQIEQALTLLEGARDLVDVDSFTDVDRANVLFHIGQCRYRLSSIPTATALFTEALELMRNSEAVDDRLRSRILRWRSRCYRRQSDWEAARSDVEAALELSERLGDGEALAHGYFQASIIAERKGQWVL
;
A
#
# COMPACT_ATOMS: atom_id res chain seq x y z
N VAL A 1 42.13 13.91 13.64
CA VAL A 1 41.42 14.92 14.42
C VAL A 1 39.96 14.84 13.99
N GLY A 2 39.06 14.45 14.93
CA GLY A 2 37.67 14.15 14.59
C GLY A 2 36.89 15.42 14.21
N ARG A 3 36.00 15.28 13.26
CA ARG A 3 35.07 16.33 12.80
C ARG A 3 34.11 16.80 13.91
N PHE A 4 33.93 15.98 14.98
CA PHE A 4 33.05 16.25 16.12
C PHE A 4 33.82 16.11 17.45
N SER A 5 33.42 16.86 18.49
CA SER A 5 34.06 16.82 19.80
C SER A 5 33.75 15.54 20.58
N LYS A 6 34.62 15.15 21.52
CA LYS A 6 34.38 13.98 22.37
C LYS A 6 33.11 14.14 23.24
N GLU A 7 32.86 15.37 23.67
CA GLU A 7 31.66 15.71 24.47
C GLU A 7 30.38 15.50 23.68
N TYR A 8 30.35 15.87 22.40
CA TYR A 8 29.22 15.69 21.53
C TYR A 8 28.92 14.20 21.28
N ILE A 9 29.97 13.41 21.00
CA ILE A 9 29.82 11.96 20.83
C ILE A 9 29.31 11.32 22.13
N SER A 10 29.84 11.70 23.29
CA SER A 10 29.37 11.18 24.59
C SER A 10 27.94 11.57 24.91
N GLN A 11 27.44 12.70 24.40
CA GLN A 11 26.04 13.08 24.56
C GLN A 11 25.10 12.24 23.66
N ILE A 12 25.55 11.89 22.45
CA ILE A 12 24.85 10.96 21.54
C ILE A 12 24.77 9.58 22.19
N GLU A 13 25.90 9.02 22.64
CA GLU A 13 25.97 7.70 23.30
C GLU A 13 25.04 7.57 24.52
N ARG A 14 24.80 8.68 25.23
CA ARG A 14 23.92 8.77 26.41
C ARG A 14 22.46 9.10 26.03
N GLY A 15 22.13 9.18 24.73
CA GLY A 15 20.79 9.53 24.25
C GLY A 15 20.35 10.96 24.60
N ARG A 16 21.24 11.85 24.98
CA ARG A 16 20.93 13.24 25.37
C ARG A 16 20.77 14.18 24.17
N VAL A 17 21.40 13.84 23.06
CA VAL A 17 21.40 14.63 21.83
C VAL A 17 21.17 13.66 20.66
N ARG A 18 20.22 13.98 19.78
CA ARG A 18 20.07 13.27 18.51
C ARG A 18 21.14 13.76 17.53
N PRO A 19 21.91 12.85 16.90
CA PRO A 19 22.88 13.22 15.89
C PRO A 19 22.20 13.84 14.68
N ASN A 20 22.82 14.87 14.11
CA ASN A 20 22.38 15.39 12.82
C ASN A 20 22.91 14.51 11.67
N GLU A 21 22.42 14.73 10.44
CA GLU A 21 22.80 13.94 9.26
C GLU A 21 24.31 13.83 9.05
N ALA A 22 25.03 14.95 9.16
CA ALA A 22 26.49 14.98 8.99
C ALA A 22 27.23 14.19 10.08
N ALA A 23 26.65 14.11 11.28
CA ALA A 23 27.21 13.30 12.37
C ALA A 23 26.90 11.81 12.16
N LEU A 24 25.73 11.48 11.67
CA LEU A 24 25.35 10.10 11.34
C LEU A 24 26.22 9.53 10.21
N GLU A 25 26.42 10.30 9.13
CA GLU A 25 27.33 9.90 8.04
C GLU A 25 28.77 9.66 8.55
N TRP A 26 29.30 10.61 9.31
CA TRP A 26 30.63 10.48 9.84
C TRP A 26 30.77 9.29 10.79
N LEU A 27 29.77 9.03 11.65
CA LEU A 27 29.76 7.87 12.54
C LEU A 27 29.67 6.56 11.78
N ALA A 28 28.80 6.51 10.75
CA ALA A 28 28.60 5.35 9.89
C ALA A 28 29.92 4.94 9.20
N ASP A 29 30.61 5.90 8.59
CA ASP A 29 31.91 5.68 7.96
C ASP A 29 32.96 5.18 8.95
N ARG A 30 32.99 5.77 10.16
CA ARG A 30 33.99 5.43 11.15
C ARG A 30 33.78 4.11 11.85
N LEU A 31 32.53 3.69 11.99
CA LEU A 31 32.14 2.42 12.61
C LEU A 31 32.01 1.30 11.55
N GLU A 32 32.20 1.62 10.27
CA GLU A 32 32.02 0.70 9.13
C GLU A 32 30.65 0.02 9.14
N VAL A 33 29.62 0.79 9.55
CA VAL A 33 28.23 0.33 9.56
C VAL A 33 27.38 1.22 8.65
N PRO A 34 26.29 0.71 8.07
CA PRO A 34 25.36 1.55 7.32
C PRO A 34 24.80 2.67 8.22
N ARG A 35 24.66 3.89 7.68
CA ARG A 35 24.02 5.03 8.37
C ARG A 35 22.69 4.62 9.02
N ARG A 36 21.91 3.83 8.29
CA ARG A 36 20.63 3.28 8.68
C ARG A 36 20.68 2.47 9.99
N PHE A 37 21.73 1.67 10.19
CA PHE A 37 21.91 0.94 11.45
C PHE A 37 22.01 1.89 12.65
N LEU A 38 22.63 3.07 12.47
CA LEU A 38 22.70 4.07 13.53
C LEU A 38 21.37 4.80 13.78
N GLU A 39 20.49 4.85 12.79
CA GLU A 39 19.18 5.49 12.90
C GLU A 39 18.13 4.57 13.53
N THR A 40 18.14 3.30 13.18
CA THR A 40 17.08 2.34 13.51
C THR A 40 17.53 1.23 14.48
N GLY A 41 18.81 1.02 14.64
CA GLY A 41 19.37 -0.13 15.37
C GLY A 41 19.25 -1.46 14.63
N ILE A 42 18.71 -1.47 13.38
CA ILE A 42 18.47 -2.67 12.59
C ILE A 42 19.60 -2.88 11.60
N SER A 43 20.23 -4.04 11.64
CA SER A 43 21.27 -4.40 10.67
C SER A 43 20.67 -4.61 9.28
N SER A 44 21.47 -4.45 8.22
CA SER A 44 21.03 -4.70 6.84
C SER A 44 20.48 -6.13 6.68
N ALA A 45 21.07 -7.12 7.33
CA ALA A 45 20.63 -8.51 7.29
C ALA A 45 19.26 -8.71 7.96
N GLU A 46 19.00 -8.05 9.08
CA GLU A 46 17.71 -8.07 9.76
C GLU A 46 16.64 -7.37 8.94
N HIS A 47 16.97 -6.23 8.33
CA HIS A 47 16.07 -5.54 7.43
C HIS A 47 15.70 -6.41 6.22
N GLU A 48 16.67 -7.02 5.54
CA GLU A 48 16.43 -7.93 4.41
C GLU A 48 15.56 -9.12 4.83
N ARG A 49 15.77 -9.64 6.04
CA ARG A 49 14.95 -10.71 6.61
C ARG A 49 13.49 -10.27 6.81
N LEU A 50 13.27 -9.10 7.41
CA LEU A 50 11.92 -8.54 7.62
C LEU A 50 11.23 -8.26 6.29
N ALA A 51 11.93 -7.62 5.34
CA ALA A 51 11.41 -7.37 3.99
C ALA A 51 11.08 -8.68 3.26
N GLY A 52 11.89 -9.72 3.44
CA GLY A 52 11.62 -11.06 2.90
C GLY A 52 10.36 -11.69 3.49
N LEU A 53 10.11 -11.54 4.79
CA LEU A 53 8.88 -12.04 5.42
C LEU A 53 7.64 -11.30 4.91
N VAL A 54 7.69 -9.97 4.81
CA VAL A 54 6.57 -9.18 4.26
C VAL A 54 6.30 -9.57 2.81
N SER A 55 7.34 -9.71 1.98
CA SER A 55 7.19 -10.15 0.58
C SER A 55 6.63 -11.56 0.46
N ARG A 56 7.00 -12.47 1.38
CA ARG A 56 6.41 -13.81 1.44
C ARG A 56 4.92 -13.77 1.79
N ALA A 57 4.53 -12.93 2.74
CA ALA A 57 3.12 -12.75 3.09
C ALA A 57 2.31 -12.17 1.90
N GLU A 58 2.85 -11.18 1.17
CA GLU A 58 2.23 -10.66 -0.03
C GLU A 58 2.03 -11.73 -1.11
N ALA A 59 3.03 -12.61 -1.30
CA ALA A 59 2.94 -13.74 -2.22
C ALA A 59 1.88 -14.77 -1.77
N ALA A 60 1.79 -15.07 -0.48
CA ALA A 60 0.78 -15.95 0.08
C ALA A 60 -0.65 -15.38 -0.11
N ILE A 61 -0.83 -14.06 0.06
CA ILE A 61 -2.11 -13.39 -0.24
C ILE A 61 -2.49 -13.58 -1.72
N ALA A 62 -1.54 -13.39 -2.63
CA ALA A 62 -1.76 -13.59 -4.05
C ALA A 62 -2.12 -15.05 -4.38
N ALA A 63 -1.55 -16.02 -3.65
CA ALA A 63 -1.86 -17.45 -3.75
C ALA A 63 -3.16 -17.86 -3.03
N ARG A 64 -3.85 -16.93 -2.36
CA ARG A 64 -5.03 -17.19 -1.51
C ARG A 64 -4.74 -18.00 -0.24
N GLU A 65 -3.52 -18.07 0.19
CA GLU A 65 -3.05 -18.71 1.42
C GLU A 65 -3.10 -17.71 2.59
N LEU A 66 -4.31 -17.24 2.92
CA LEU A 66 -4.52 -16.09 3.79
C LEU A 66 -4.08 -16.33 5.24
N ASP A 67 -4.27 -17.55 5.75
CA ASP A 67 -3.85 -17.91 7.11
C ASP A 67 -2.31 -17.97 7.21
N GLU A 68 -1.61 -18.48 6.20
CA GLU A 68 -0.15 -18.44 6.15
C GLU A 68 0.39 -17.02 6.07
N ALA A 69 -0.28 -16.16 5.29
CA ALA A 69 0.08 -14.75 5.21
C ALA A 69 -0.02 -14.06 6.57
N LEU A 70 -1.13 -14.24 7.29
CA LEU A 70 -1.32 -13.66 8.63
C LEU A 70 -0.30 -14.19 9.63
N ALA A 71 -0.09 -15.51 9.68
CA ALA A 71 0.91 -16.11 10.57
C ALA A 71 2.34 -15.58 10.28
N THR A 72 2.66 -15.31 9.01
CA THR A 72 3.96 -14.73 8.64
C THR A 72 4.07 -13.28 9.11
N LEU A 73 3.01 -12.47 9.02
CA LEU A 73 2.98 -11.07 9.47
C LEU A 73 2.97 -10.97 10.99
N GLU A 74 2.27 -11.86 11.70
CA GLU A 74 2.32 -11.96 13.16
C GLU A 74 3.75 -12.22 13.66
N ARG A 75 4.51 -13.07 12.98
CA ARG A 75 5.95 -13.28 13.28
C ARG A 75 6.80 -12.03 13.08
N VAL A 76 6.44 -11.15 12.13
CA VAL A 76 7.12 -9.85 11.95
C VAL A 76 6.85 -8.95 13.15
N GLU A 77 5.61 -8.92 13.65
CA GLU A 77 5.25 -8.15 14.85
C GLU A 77 5.92 -8.67 16.13
N GLU A 78 5.97 -10.01 16.30
CA GLU A 78 6.62 -10.66 17.45
C GLU A 78 8.12 -10.37 17.56
N MET A 79 8.77 -9.98 16.46
CA MET A 79 10.18 -9.59 16.47
C MET A 79 10.42 -8.27 17.21
N ASP A 80 9.37 -7.52 17.54
CA ASP A 80 9.41 -6.24 18.28
C ASP A 80 10.47 -5.26 17.76
N MET A 81 10.66 -5.24 16.43
CA MET A 81 11.62 -4.40 15.73
C MET A 81 10.90 -3.23 15.08
N GLU A 82 11.47 -2.03 15.19
CA GLU A 82 10.92 -0.85 14.54
C GLU A 82 11.05 -0.99 13.01
N LEU A 83 9.93 -1.25 12.34
CA LEU A 83 9.90 -1.32 10.88
C LEU A 83 10.09 0.06 10.28
N GLU A 84 10.84 0.11 9.18
CA GLU A 84 10.88 1.32 8.38
C GLU A 84 9.50 1.69 7.83
N PRO A 85 9.24 3.00 7.64
CA PRO A 85 7.93 3.47 7.24
C PRO A 85 7.34 2.74 6.04
N ASP A 86 8.12 2.54 4.97
CA ASP A 86 7.69 1.84 3.76
C ASP A 86 7.36 0.37 4.03
N LEU A 87 8.21 -0.32 4.78
CA LEU A 87 7.99 -1.72 5.13
C LEU A 87 6.80 -1.89 6.07
N LYS A 88 6.62 -0.93 7.00
CA LYS A 88 5.47 -0.88 7.90
C LYS A 88 4.17 -0.68 7.13
N LEU A 89 4.16 0.24 6.15
CA LEU A 89 3.01 0.44 5.29
C LEU A 89 2.64 -0.84 4.53
N ARG A 90 3.63 -1.50 3.90
CA ARG A 90 3.42 -2.77 3.19
C ARG A 90 2.85 -3.85 4.11
N ALA A 91 3.40 -4.01 5.31
CA ALA A 91 2.92 -4.98 6.29
C ALA A 91 1.46 -4.70 6.69
N LEU A 92 1.11 -3.44 7.00
CA LEU A 92 -0.26 -3.03 7.34
C LEU A 92 -1.24 -3.29 6.19
N LEU A 93 -0.87 -2.95 4.95
CA LEU A 93 -1.72 -3.20 3.77
C LEU A 93 -1.90 -4.70 3.49
N ALA A 94 -0.85 -5.50 3.67
CA ALA A 94 -0.91 -6.95 3.53
C ALA A 94 -1.84 -7.58 4.59
N GLN A 95 -1.69 -7.22 5.87
CA GLN A 95 -2.57 -7.68 6.93
C GLN A 95 -4.04 -7.29 6.69
N ALA A 96 -4.27 -6.02 6.35
CA ALA A 96 -5.61 -5.52 6.07
C ALA A 96 -6.25 -6.26 4.89
N THR A 97 -5.46 -6.55 3.85
CA THR A 97 -5.93 -7.32 2.69
C THR A 97 -6.33 -8.73 3.09
N ALA A 98 -5.47 -9.46 3.80
CA ALA A 98 -5.75 -10.83 4.24
C ALA A 98 -6.99 -10.88 5.15
N ARG A 99 -7.08 -9.99 6.15
CA ARG A 99 -8.24 -9.90 7.06
C ARG A 99 -9.53 -9.54 6.33
N SER A 100 -9.47 -8.60 5.38
CA SER A 100 -10.62 -8.22 4.56
C SER A 100 -11.10 -9.39 3.68
N GLU A 101 -10.21 -10.21 3.15
CA GLU A 101 -10.57 -11.39 2.36
C GLU A 101 -11.15 -12.52 3.20
N LEU A 102 -10.74 -12.65 4.47
CA LEU A 102 -11.34 -13.54 5.46
C LEU A 102 -12.67 -13.01 6.04
N GLY A 103 -13.14 -11.84 5.60
CA GLY A 103 -14.39 -11.24 6.10
C GLY A 103 -14.25 -10.46 7.41
N GLN A 104 -13.05 -10.32 7.95
CA GLN A 104 -12.74 -9.58 9.19
C GLN A 104 -12.60 -8.07 8.89
N ILE A 105 -13.68 -7.46 8.36
CA ILE A 105 -13.62 -6.12 7.75
C ILE A 105 -13.31 -5.02 8.78
N GLU A 106 -13.84 -5.11 10.00
CA GLU A 106 -13.58 -4.13 11.07
C GLU A 106 -12.09 -4.12 11.46
N GLN A 107 -11.48 -5.30 11.58
CA GLN A 107 -10.04 -5.41 11.89
C GLN A 107 -9.18 -4.87 10.74
N ALA A 108 -9.58 -5.15 9.49
CA ALA A 108 -8.93 -4.57 8.33
C ALA A 108 -9.00 -3.04 8.32
N LEU A 109 -10.15 -2.46 8.68
CA LEU A 109 -10.31 -1.00 8.76
C LEU A 109 -9.42 -0.39 9.84
N THR A 110 -9.31 -1.00 11.02
CA THR A 110 -8.42 -0.51 12.09
C THR A 110 -6.96 -0.45 11.63
N LEU A 111 -6.48 -1.49 10.92
CA LEU A 111 -5.14 -1.50 10.33
C LEU A 111 -4.95 -0.40 9.27
N LEU A 112 -5.98 -0.17 8.45
CA LEU A 112 -5.95 0.85 7.41
C LEU A 112 -6.05 2.28 7.97
N GLU A 113 -6.67 2.48 9.13
CA GLU A 113 -6.61 3.75 9.86
C GLU A 113 -5.17 4.03 10.31
N GLY A 114 -4.46 3.04 10.87
CA GLY A 114 -3.04 3.16 11.19
C GLY A 114 -2.15 3.39 9.95
N ALA A 115 -2.48 2.77 8.82
CA ALA A 115 -1.79 3.01 7.55
C ALA A 115 -2.04 4.43 7.03
N ARG A 116 -3.25 4.97 7.21
CA ARG A 116 -3.60 6.33 6.83
C ARG A 116 -2.82 7.37 7.64
N ASP A 117 -2.78 7.21 8.97
CA ASP A 117 -1.98 8.08 9.84
C ASP A 117 -0.50 8.04 9.48
N LEU A 118 0.01 6.88 9.06
CA LEU A 118 1.40 6.72 8.63
C LEU A 118 1.72 7.49 7.34
N VAL A 119 0.82 7.47 6.35
CA VAL A 119 1.08 8.12 5.04
C VAL A 119 0.77 9.62 5.03
N ASP A 120 0.23 10.17 6.11
CA ASP A 120 0.03 11.63 6.26
C ASP A 120 1.35 12.39 6.51
N VAL A 121 2.46 11.68 6.72
CA VAL A 121 3.80 12.26 6.87
C VAL A 121 4.43 12.55 5.51
N ASP A 122 5.23 13.61 5.41
CA ASP A 122 5.82 14.12 4.15
C ASP A 122 6.73 13.12 3.39
N SER A 123 7.14 12.04 4.04
CA SER A 123 7.98 11.01 3.41
C SER A 123 7.25 10.10 2.43
N PHE A 124 5.91 10.11 2.40
CA PHE A 124 5.10 9.28 1.52
C PHE A 124 4.58 10.05 0.32
N THR A 125 4.38 9.33 -0.79
CA THR A 125 3.89 9.90 -2.04
C THR A 125 2.36 9.92 -2.09
N ASP A 126 1.79 10.68 -3.03
CA ASP A 126 0.35 10.64 -3.31
C ASP A 126 -0.11 9.27 -3.82
N VAL A 127 0.78 8.48 -4.42
CA VAL A 127 0.49 7.08 -4.81
C VAL A 127 0.30 6.20 -3.58
N ASP A 128 1.12 6.37 -2.53
CA ASP A 128 0.99 5.62 -1.28
C ASP A 128 -0.33 5.96 -0.58
N ARG A 129 -0.68 7.26 -0.51
CA ARG A 129 -1.97 7.74 0.01
C ARG A 129 -3.14 7.15 -0.79
N ALA A 130 -3.06 7.17 -2.13
CA ALA A 130 -4.06 6.59 -3.00
C ALA A 130 -4.23 5.08 -2.79
N ASN A 131 -3.13 4.36 -2.55
CA ASN A 131 -3.16 2.93 -2.27
C ASN A 131 -3.88 2.62 -0.95
N VAL A 132 -3.64 3.40 0.11
CA VAL A 132 -4.38 3.27 1.38
C VAL A 132 -5.87 3.53 1.19
N LEU A 133 -6.25 4.64 0.51
CA LEU A 133 -7.64 4.95 0.20
C LEU A 133 -8.31 3.86 -0.62
N PHE A 134 -7.59 3.25 -1.55
CA PHE A 134 -8.06 2.12 -2.34
C PHE A 134 -8.47 0.94 -1.45
N HIS A 135 -7.63 0.54 -0.50
CA HIS A 135 -7.94 -0.56 0.42
C HIS A 135 -9.10 -0.23 1.37
N ILE A 136 -9.18 0.99 1.90
CA ILE A 136 -10.33 1.46 2.68
C ILE A 136 -11.61 1.41 1.82
N GLY A 137 -11.55 1.87 0.58
CA GLY A 137 -12.65 1.82 -0.37
C GLY A 137 -13.16 0.39 -0.62
N GLN A 138 -12.26 -0.59 -0.72
CA GLN A 138 -12.62 -2.00 -0.84
C GLN A 138 -13.39 -2.51 0.40
N CYS A 139 -12.92 -2.19 1.60
CA CYS A 139 -13.60 -2.52 2.85
C CYS A 139 -14.99 -1.88 2.91
N ARG A 140 -15.12 -0.59 2.57
CA ARG A 140 -16.41 0.12 2.53
C ARG A 140 -17.37 -0.47 1.51
N TYR A 141 -16.86 -0.90 0.35
CA TYR A 141 -17.67 -1.62 -0.65
C TYR A 141 -18.21 -2.94 -0.08
N ARG A 142 -17.39 -3.72 0.61
CA ARG A 142 -17.80 -5.00 1.24
C ARG A 142 -18.86 -4.79 2.33
N LEU A 143 -18.80 -3.68 3.07
CA LEU A 143 -19.82 -3.26 4.02
C LEU A 143 -21.07 -2.64 3.36
N SER A 144 -21.18 -2.70 2.03
CA SER A 144 -22.26 -2.10 1.26
C SER A 144 -22.40 -0.57 1.39
N SER A 145 -21.38 0.11 1.91
CA SER A 145 -21.30 1.58 1.96
C SER A 145 -20.83 2.13 0.61
N ILE A 146 -21.65 1.95 -0.43
CA ILE A 146 -21.27 2.21 -1.82
C ILE A 146 -20.93 3.67 -2.09
N PRO A 147 -21.70 4.68 -1.60
CA PRO A 147 -21.34 6.08 -1.83
C PRO A 147 -19.98 6.44 -1.23
N THR A 148 -19.66 5.95 -0.01
CA THR A 148 -18.36 6.18 0.64
C THR A 148 -17.24 5.52 -0.14
N ALA A 149 -17.43 4.28 -0.60
CA ALA A 149 -16.44 3.58 -1.42
C ALA A 149 -16.17 4.34 -2.73
N THR A 150 -17.24 4.84 -3.40
CA THR A 150 -17.10 5.64 -4.62
C THR A 150 -16.29 6.91 -4.39
N ALA A 151 -16.56 7.63 -3.30
CA ALA A 151 -15.84 8.85 -2.94
C ALA A 151 -14.35 8.56 -2.70
N LEU A 152 -14.01 7.51 -1.95
CA LEU A 152 -12.63 7.11 -1.67
C LEU A 152 -11.86 6.72 -2.94
N PHE A 153 -12.49 5.97 -3.86
CA PHE A 153 -11.86 5.64 -5.14
C PHE A 153 -11.68 6.87 -6.03
N THR A 154 -12.58 7.84 -5.96
CA THR A 154 -12.45 9.09 -6.71
C THR A 154 -11.31 9.94 -6.16
N GLU A 155 -11.22 10.10 -4.83
CA GLU A 155 -10.12 10.79 -4.17
C GLU A 155 -8.77 10.15 -4.50
N ALA A 156 -8.67 8.82 -4.45
CA ALA A 156 -7.45 8.09 -4.82
C ALA A 156 -7.03 8.37 -6.28
N LEU A 157 -7.96 8.41 -7.23
CA LEU A 157 -7.66 8.75 -8.62
C LEU A 157 -7.24 10.22 -8.80
N GLU A 158 -7.76 11.13 -7.99
CA GLU A 158 -7.36 12.54 -8.01
C GLU A 158 -5.93 12.74 -7.49
N LEU A 159 -5.57 12.06 -6.40
CA LEU A 159 -4.19 12.05 -5.89
C LEU A 159 -3.21 11.54 -6.96
N MET A 160 -3.52 10.42 -7.60
CA MET A 160 -2.69 9.83 -8.64
C MET A 160 -2.58 10.72 -9.90
N ARG A 161 -3.60 11.53 -10.20
CA ARG A 161 -3.56 12.45 -11.34
C ARG A 161 -2.58 13.61 -11.11
N ASN A 162 -2.45 14.03 -9.85
CA ASN A 162 -1.60 15.15 -9.45
C ASN A 162 -0.19 14.73 -9.08
N SER A 163 0.06 13.43 -8.93
CA SER A 163 1.37 12.87 -8.59
C SER A 163 2.32 12.85 -9.78
N GLU A 164 3.60 13.11 -9.54
CA GLU A 164 4.68 12.89 -10.51
C GLU A 164 4.97 11.39 -10.71
N ALA A 165 4.68 10.57 -9.70
CA ALA A 165 4.82 9.12 -9.78
C ALA A 165 3.61 8.50 -10.50
N VAL A 166 3.89 7.59 -11.42
CA VAL A 166 2.86 6.90 -12.23
C VAL A 166 2.78 5.44 -11.81
N ASP A 167 1.62 5.02 -11.30
CA ASP A 167 1.29 3.61 -11.07
C ASP A 167 0.01 3.24 -11.84
N ASP A 168 0.18 2.91 -13.12
CA ASP A 168 -0.93 2.52 -14.00
C ASP A 168 -1.61 1.22 -13.54
N ARG A 169 -0.91 0.33 -12.82
CA ARG A 169 -1.49 -0.89 -12.27
C ARG A 169 -2.47 -0.58 -11.13
N LEU A 170 -2.07 0.24 -10.18
CA LEU A 170 -2.96 0.70 -9.12
C LEU A 170 -4.15 1.48 -9.71
N ARG A 171 -3.91 2.36 -10.66
CA ARG A 171 -4.96 3.13 -11.34
C ARG A 171 -6.00 2.22 -12.01
N SER A 172 -5.57 1.19 -12.74
CA SER A 172 -6.47 0.20 -13.34
C SER A 172 -7.30 -0.53 -12.28
N ARG A 173 -6.67 -0.92 -11.15
CA ARG A 173 -7.38 -1.56 -10.03
C ARG A 173 -8.45 -0.66 -9.44
N ILE A 174 -8.16 0.61 -9.18
CA ILE A 174 -9.10 1.59 -8.61
C ILE A 174 -10.29 1.80 -9.56
N LEU A 175 -10.05 2.01 -10.86
CA LEU A 175 -11.10 2.19 -11.87
C LEU A 175 -12.05 0.97 -11.90
N ARG A 176 -11.51 -0.25 -11.91
CA ARG A 176 -12.32 -1.47 -11.87
C ARG A 176 -13.20 -1.56 -10.61
N TRP A 177 -12.71 -1.14 -9.45
CA TRP A 177 -13.50 -1.13 -8.23
C TRP A 177 -14.53 -0.02 -8.21
N ARG A 178 -14.20 1.17 -8.70
CA ARG A 178 -15.16 2.27 -8.82
C ARG A 178 -16.28 1.95 -9.81
N SER A 179 -15.96 1.30 -10.92
CA SER A 179 -16.97 0.77 -11.85
C SER A 179 -17.98 -0.17 -11.18
N ARG A 180 -17.52 -1.04 -10.26
CA ARG A 180 -18.42 -1.89 -9.46
C ARG A 180 -19.36 -1.07 -8.59
N CYS A 181 -18.87 0.03 -8.00
CA CYS A 181 -19.71 0.96 -7.24
C CYS A 181 -20.78 1.61 -8.12
N TYR A 182 -20.39 2.17 -9.26
CA TYR A 182 -21.32 2.79 -10.21
C TYR A 182 -22.40 1.81 -10.70
N ARG A 183 -22.03 0.56 -10.98
CA ARG A 183 -23.04 -0.48 -11.33
C ARG A 183 -24.04 -0.71 -10.19
N ARG A 184 -23.60 -0.74 -8.93
CA ARG A 184 -24.51 -0.87 -7.78
C ARG A 184 -25.41 0.34 -7.58
N GLN A 185 -24.98 1.51 -8.05
CA GLN A 185 -25.75 2.76 -8.07
C GLN A 185 -26.61 2.89 -9.34
N SER A 186 -26.54 1.91 -10.26
CA SER A 186 -27.20 1.92 -11.56
C SER A 186 -26.70 3.04 -12.50
N ASP A 187 -25.54 3.61 -12.23
CA ASP A 187 -24.85 4.55 -13.13
C ASP A 187 -24.01 3.79 -14.15
N TRP A 188 -24.68 3.31 -15.20
CA TRP A 188 -24.07 2.45 -16.22
C TRP A 188 -23.09 3.17 -17.13
N GLU A 189 -23.28 4.50 -17.34
CA GLU A 189 -22.36 5.28 -18.16
C GLU A 189 -21.04 5.50 -17.46
N ALA A 190 -21.07 5.92 -16.19
CA ALA A 190 -19.86 6.06 -15.39
C ALA A 190 -19.14 4.71 -15.21
N ALA A 191 -19.90 3.63 -14.99
CA ALA A 191 -19.34 2.28 -14.87
C ALA A 191 -18.63 1.85 -16.16
N ARG A 192 -19.21 2.13 -17.33
CA ARG A 192 -18.62 1.82 -18.64
C ARG A 192 -17.33 2.60 -18.86
N SER A 193 -17.36 3.91 -18.62
CA SER A 193 -16.19 4.79 -18.78
C SER A 193 -15.00 4.30 -17.95
N ASP A 194 -15.25 3.89 -16.70
CA ASP A 194 -14.18 3.37 -15.83
C ASP A 194 -13.64 2.02 -16.31
N VAL A 195 -14.50 1.14 -16.82
CA VAL A 195 -14.06 -0.17 -17.37
C VAL A 195 -13.22 0.02 -18.63
N GLU A 196 -13.66 0.89 -19.56
CA GLU A 196 -12.94 1.18 -20.79
C GLU A 196 -11.53 1.75 -20.47
N ALA A 197 -11.44 2.70 -19.55
CA ALA A 197 -10.16 3.26 -19.10
C ALA A 197 -9.27 2.20 -18.41
N ALA A 198 -9.87 1.31 -17.61
CA ALA A 198 -9.11 0.23 -16.96
C ALA A 198 -8.59 -0.81 -17.97
N LEU A 199 -9.37 -1.14 -19.01
CA LEU A 199 -8.96 -2.04 -20.08
C LEU A 199 -7.77 -1.46 -20.85
N GLU A 200 -7.84 -0.19 -21.25
CA GLU A 200 -6.76 0.50 -21.95
C GLU A 200 -5.45 0.48 -21.15
N LEU A 201 -5.52 0.71 -19.83
CA LEU A 201 -4.36 0.61 -18.95
C LEU A 201 -3.82 -0.83 -18.88
N SER A 202 -4.71 -1.82 -18.76
CA SER A 202 -4.32 -3.23 -18.65
C SER A 202 -3.72 -3.78 -19.94
N GLU A 203 -4.18 -3.32 -21.09
CA GLU A 203 -3.58 -3.65 -22.40
C GLU A 203 -2.13 -3.12 -22.49
N ARG A 204 -1.91 -1.86 -22.12
CA ARG A 204 -0.56 -1.27 -22.10
C ARG A 204 0.40 -2.00 -21.16
N LEU A 205 -0.12 -2.50 -20.04
CA LEU A 205 0.65 -3.25 -19.05
C LEU A 205 0.87 -4.73 -19.40
N GLY A 206 0.15 -5.25 -20.39
CA GLY A 206 0.16 -6.68 -20.71
C GLY A 206 -0.43 -7.55 -19.59
N ASP A 207 -1.31 -6.99 -18.75
CA ASP A 207 -1.91 -7.68 -17.58
C ASP A 207 -3.14 -8.49 -18.01
N GLY A 208 -2.91 -9.76 -18.39
CA GLY A 208 -3.95 -10.65 -18.89
C GLY A 208 -5.06 -10.93 -17.86
N GLU A 209 -4.76 -10.99 -16.57
CA GLU A 209 -5.76 -11.19 -15.52
C GLU A 209 -6.65 -9.95 -15.38
N ALA A 210 -6.04 -8.77 -15.37
CA ALA A 210 -6.78 -7.52 -15.32
C ALA A 210 -7.68 -7.33 -16.55
N LEU A 211 -7.22 -7.73 -17.74
CA LEU A 211 -8.00 -7.74 -18.98
C LEU A 211 -9.22 -8.68 -18.88
N ALA A 212 -9.01 -9.92 -18.44
CA ALA A 212 -10.11 -10.88 -18.28
C ALA A 212 -11.20 -10.34 -17.34
N HIS A 213 -10.79 -9.76 -16.21
CA HIS A 213 -11.73 -9.11 -15.29
C HIS A 213 -12.42 -7.88 -15.88
N GLY A 214 -11.72 -7.07 -16.66
CA GLY A 214 -12.26 -5.90 -17.34
C GLY A 214 -13.33 -6.29 -18.36
N TYR A 215 -13.05 -7.26 -19.25
CA TYR A 215 -13.99 -7.75 -20.24
C TYR A 215 -15.22 -8.40 -19.58
N PHE A 216 -15.04 -9.14 -18.48
CA PHE A 216 -16.18 -9.67 -17.72
C PHE A 216 -17.09 -8.56 -17.19
N GLN A 217 -16.53 -7.47 -16.67
CA GLN A 217 -17.33 -6.33 -16.21
C GLN A 217 -18.02 -5.61 -17.38
N ALA A 218 -17.32 -5.43 -18.52
CA ALA A 218 -17.86 -4.84 -19.72
C ALA A 218 -19.07 -5.64 -20.25
N SER A 219 -18.98 -6.99 -20.25
CA SER A 219 -20.07 -7.85 -20.69
C SER A 219 -21.33 -7.68 -19.84
N ILE A 220 -21.20 -7.55 -18.50
CA ILE A 220 -22.35 -7.31 -17.61
C ILE A 220 -23.01 -5.94 -17.92
N ILE A 221 -22.21 -4.92 -18.22
CA ILE A 221 -22.72 -3.58 -18.54
C ILE A 221 -23.43 -3.61 -19.89
N ALA A 222 -22.84 -4.28 -20.90
CA ALA A 222 -23.43 -4.42 -22.23
C ALA A 222 -24.76 -5.18 -22.19
N GLU A 223 -24.84 -6.27 -21.44
CA GLU A 223 -26.07 -7.04 -21.23
C GLU A 223 -27.22 -6.18 -20.72
N ARG A 224 -26.96 -5.35 -19.72
CA ARG A 224 -27.97 -4.47 -19.12
C ARG A 224 -28.51 -3.40 -20.08
N LYS A 225 -27.70 -2.96 -21.04
CA LYS A 225 -28.12 -2.00 -22.07
C LYS A 225 -28.73 -2.64 -23.30
N GLY A 226 -28.82 -3.99 -23.38
CA GLY A 226 -29.22 -4.70 -24.57
C GLY A 226 -28.24 -4.56 -25.74
N GLN A 227 -27.01 -4.14 -25.46
CA GLN A 227 -25.92 -3.97 -26.41
C GLN A 227 -25.07 -5.24 -26.41
N TRP A 228 -25.44 -6.21 -27.26
CA TRP A 228 -24.78 -7.53 -27.35
C TRP A 228 -23.51 -7.55 -28.21
N VAL A 229 -23.14 -6.43 -28.82
CA VAL A 229 -21.94 -6.31 -29.68
C VAL A 229 -20.92 -5.44 -28.96
N LEU A 230 -19.86 -6.07 -28.53
CA LEU A 230 -18.63 -5.41 -28.10
C LEU A 230 -17.70 -5.23 -29.29
#